data_ee3a40c8abc2496f0ebf1da9f4c76b9c
#
_entry.id   ee3a40c8abc2496f0ebf1da9f4c76b9c
#
_cell.length_a   1.000
_cell.length_b   1.000
_cell.length_c   1.000
_cell.angle_alpha   90.00
_cell.angle_beta   90.00
_cell.angle_gamma   90.00
#
_symmetry.space_group_name_H-M   'P 1'
#
loop_
_entity.id
_entity.type
_entity.pdbx_description
1 polymer ?
#
loop_
_entity_poly.entity_id
_entity_poly.type
_entity_poly.pdbx_seq_one_letter_code
_entity_poly.pdbx_strand_id
1 'polypeptide(L)'
;MTVASFPSLFDVPIDPTAPIGHVGPPKPLTIYEAFMAFHARNPQVYRELVALARRLRKRGVTVMGISMLYEVLRYRQAVRSEGDAFKLNNSYRSYYARLILLDNPDLAGAFELRELHEPLLPSEERARCAV
;
A
#
# COMPACT_ATOMS: atom_id res chain seq x y z
N MET A 1 -28.16 -4.68 39.97
CA MET A 1 -27.62 -5.30 38.95
C MET A 1 -26.52 -4.57 38.30
N THR A 2 -25.63 -5.20 38.05
CA THR A 2 -24.56 -4.49 37.57
C THR A 2 -24.48 -4.66 36.10
N VAL A 3 -24.48 -3.62 35.57
CA VAL A 3 -24.26 -3.53 34.19
C VAL A 3 -22.81 -3.69 33.87
N ALA A 4 -22.05 -3.94 34.87
CA ALA A 4 -20.62 -3.91 34.74
C ALA A 4 -20.01 -5.13 34.11
N SER A 5 -20.80 -5.96 33.49
CA SER A 5 -20.28 -7.07 32.74
C SER A 5 -19.53 -6.66 31.49
N PHE A 6 -19.71 -5.41 31.05
CA PHE A 6 -18.94 -4.89 29.93
C PHE A 6 -18.01 -3.79 30.41
N PRO A 7 -16.71 -4.01 30.36
CA PRO A 7 -15.81 -2.90 30.61
C PRO A 7 -15.99 -1.91 29.47
N SER A 8 -16.64 -0.82 29.78
CA SER A 8 -16.68 0.28 28.83
C SER A 8 -15.29 0.89 28.77
N LEU A 9 -15.05 1.68 27.76
CA LEU A 9 -13.81 2.42 27.63
C LEU A 9 -13.54 3.30 28.86
N PHE A 10 -14.58 3.63 29.61
CA PHE A 10 -14.47 4.46 30.79
C PHE A 10 -14.17 3.65 32.04
N ASP A 11 -14.34 2.35 31.99
CA ASP A 11 -14.09 1.47 33.14
C ASP A 11 -12.67 0.93 33.15
N VAL A 12 -11.87 1.28 32.18
CA VAL A 12 -10.45 0.91 32.19
C VAL A 12 -9.79 1.68 33.32
N PRO A 13 -9.13 1.00 34.26
CA PRO A 13 -8.48 1.71 35.38
C PRO A 13 -7.41 2.64 34.82
N ILE A 14 -7.60 3.89 35.07
CA ILE A 14 -6.63 4.90 34.70
C ILE A 14 -5.59 4.94 35.81
N ASP A 15 -4.38 4.58 35.48
CA ASP A 15 -3.27 4.69 36.40
C ASP A 15 -2.97 6.18 36.62
N PRO A 16 -3.21 6.71 37.82
CA PRO A 16 -2.96 8.12 38.07
C PRO A 16 -1.48 8.49 37.99
N THR A 17 -0.62 7.52 37.99
CA THR A 17 0.82 7.78 37.85
C THR A 17 1.27 7.72 36.41
N ALA A 18 0.39 7.30 35.51
CA ALA A 18 0.73 7.23 34.08
C ALA A 18 0.90 8.65 33.53
N PRO A 19 1.94 8.90 32.78
CA PRO A 19 2.12 10.22 32.17
C PRO A 19 1.00 10.50 31.18
N ILE A 20 0.29 11.57 31.42
CA ILE A 20 -0.86 11.97 30.62
C ILE A 20 -0.46 12.37 29.21
N GLY A 21 0.79 12.70 28.99
CA GLY A 21 1.30 13.15 27.71
C GLY A 21 1.27 12.10 26.60
N HIS A 22 0.92 10.88 26.95
CA HIS A 22 0.86 9.80 25.94
C HIS A 22 -0.49 9.70 25.25
N VAL A 23 -1.44 10.49 25.66
CA VAL A 23 -2.78 10.46 25.08
C VAL A 23 -2.91 11.53 24.02
N GLY A 24 -1.87 11.77 23.27
CA GLY A 24 -1.95 12.64 22.11
C GLY A 24 -2.66 11.96 20.94
N PRO A 25 -3.10 12.75 19.95
CA PRO A 25 -3.65 12.14 18.73
C PRO A 25 -2.62 11.20 18.14
N PRO A 26 -3.05 10.10 17.53
CA PRO A 26 -2.13 9.16 16.90
C PRO A 26 -1.31 9.89 15.84
N LYS A 27 -0.04 9.57 15.79
CA LYS A 27 0.86 10.13 14.78
C LYS A 27 0.35 9.73 13.40
N PRO A 28 0.26 10.65 12.44
CA PRO A 28 -0.18 10.29 11.10
C PRO A 28 0.79 9.29 10.47
N LEU A 29 0.24 8.38 9.68
CA LEU A 29 1.03 7.39 8.97
C LEU A 29 1.94 8.08 7.95
N THR A 30 3.14 7.56 7.81
CA THR A 30 4.00 7.95 6.70
C THR A 30 3.40 7.40 5.39
N ILE A 31 3.85 7.94 4.27
CA ILE A 31 3.40 7.45 2.96
C ILE A 31 3.71 5.96 2.82
N TYR A 32 4.89 5.56 3.29
CA TYR A 32 5.30 4.16 3.26
C TYR A 32 4.36 3.27 4.07
N GLU A 33 4.06 3.67 5.29
CA GLU A 33 3.15 2.91 6.16
C GLU A 33 1.75 2.85 5.57
N ALA A 34 1.27 3.95 5.03
CA ALA A 34 -0.03 4.00 4.36
C ALA A 34 -0.05 3.09 3.13
N PHE A 35 1.04 3.08 2.36
CA PHE A 35 1.17 2.18 1.22
C PHE A 35 1.10 0.72 1.65
N MET A 36 1.83 0.35 2.68
CA MET A 36 1.84 -1.03 3.16
C MET A 36 0.45 -1.48 3.63
N ALA A 37 -0.24 -0.60 4.33
CA ALA A 37 -1.61 -0.88 4.77
C ALA A 37 -2.56 -1.03 3.58
N PHE A 38 -2.43 -0.16 2.60
CA PHE A 38 -3.24 -0.23 1.39
C PHE A 38 -2.96 -1.52 0.61
N HIS A 39 -1.70 -1.85 0.43
CA HIS A 39 -1.31 -3.06 -0.29
C HIS A 39 -1.83 -4.33 0.40
N ALA A 40 -1.78 -4.36 1.73
CA ALA A 40 -2.29 -5.49 2.48
C ALA A 40 -3.80 -5.67 2.31
N ARG A 41 -4.55 -4.56 2.23
CA ARG A 41 -6.01 -4.60 2.06
C ARG A 41 -6.44 -4.80 0.62
N ASN A 42 -5.60 -4.44 -0.33
CA ASN A 42 -5.93 -4.45 -1.76
C ASN A 42 -4.85 -5.14 -2.59
N PRO A 43 -4.60 -6.43 -2.33
CA PRO A 43 -3.54 -7.15 -3.06
C PRO A 43 -3.82 -7.26 -4.55
N GLN A 44 -5.08 -7.14 -4.97
CA GLN A 44 -5.44 -7.19 -6.37
C GLN A 44 -4.83 -6.05 -7.19
N VAL A 45 -4.61 -4.90 -6.57
CA VAL A 45 -3.97 -3.76 -7.26
C VAL A 45 -2.58 -4.15 -7.74
N TYR A 46 -1.80 -4.74 -6.86
CA TYR A 46 -0.45 -5.21 -7.20
C TYR A 46 -0.51 -6.25 -8.33
N ARG A 47 -1.39 -7.23 -8.20
CA ARG A 47 -1.53 -8.28 -9.20
C ARG A 47 -1.92 -7.74 -10.57
N GLU A 48 -2.82 -6.77 -10.61
CA GLU A 48 -3.23 -6.15 -11.86
C GLU A 48 -2.10 -5.35 -12.49
N LEU A 49 -1.32 -4.62 -11.67
CA LEU A 49 -0.17 -3.87 -12.17
C LEU A 49 0.87 -4.81 -12.78
N VAL A 50 1.16 -5.91 -12.12
CA VAL A 50 2.11 -6.91 -12.62
C VAL A 50 1.61 -7.52 -13.93
N ALA A 51 0.32 -7.86 -13.98
CA ALA A 51 -0.27 -8.44 -15.18
C ALA A 51 -0.20 -7.48 -16.38
N LEU A 52 -0.48 -6.20 -16.13
CA LEU A 52 -0.37 -5.18 -17.17
C LEU A 52 1.06 -5.01 -17.65
N ALA A 53 2.01 -4.98 -16.73
CA ALA A 53 3.42 -4.85 -17.07
C ALA A 53 3.90 -6.03 -17.90
N ARG A 54 3.53 -7.25 -17.51
CA ARG A 54 3.89 -8.45 -18.28
C ARG A 54 3.25 -8.48 -19.66
N ARG A 55 2.02 -8.01 -19.76
CA ARG A 55 1.33 -7.93 -21.05
C ARG A 55 2.07 -6.99 -22.00
N LEU A 56 2.48 -5.83 -21.52
CA LEU A 56 3.26 -4.89 -22.31
C LEU A 56 4.62 -5.46 -22.70
N ARG A 57 5.27 -6.12 -21.76
CA ARG A 57 6.58 -6.74 -22.02
C ARG A 57 6.49 -7.80 -23.11
N LYS A 58 5.44 -8.60 -23.12
CA LYS A 58 5.19 -9.59 -24.17
C LYS A 58 4.97 -8.95 -25.54
N ARG A 59 4.51 -7.71 -25.57
CA ARG A 59 4.32 -6.97 -26.82
C ARG A 59 5.57 -6.23 -27.27
N GLY A 60 6.67 -6.38 -26.57
CA GLY A 60 7.94 -5.77 -26.92
C GLY A 60 8.23 -4.45 -26.24
N VAL A 61 7.38 -3.99 -25.33
CA VAL A 61 7.64 -2.77 -24.58
C VAL A 61 8.67 -3.08 -23.50
N THR A 62 9.84 -2.46 -23.57
CA THR A 62 10.93 -2.73 -22.64
C THR A 62 10.91 -1.80 -21.42
N VAL A 63 10.53 -0.54 -21.62
CA VAL A 63 10.42 0.45 -20.54
C VAL A 63 9.03 1.04 -20.58
N MET A 64 8.40 1.09 -19.43
CA MET A 64 7.03 1.60 -19.31
C MET A 64 6.90 2.51 -18.09
N GLY A 65 5.90 3.37 -18.10
CA GLY A 65 5.63 4.27 -16.99
C GLY A 65 4.65 3.66 -16.01
N ILE A 66 4.99 3.65 -14.73
CA ILE A 66 4.05 3.20 -13.71
C ILE A 66 2.80 4.07 -13.68
N SER A 67 2.93 5.35 -14.04
CA SER A 67 1.79 6.26 -14.11
C SER A 67 0.77 5.80 -15.15
N MET A 68 1.24 5.33 -16.29
CA MET A 68 0.36 4.80 -17.33
C MET A 68 -0.43 3.61 -16.82
N LEU A 69 0.23 2.68 -16.15
CA LEU A 69 -0.44 1.51 -15.59
C LEU A 69 -1.46 1.90 -14.54
N TYR A 70 -1.15 2.91 -13.74
CA TYR A 70 -2.08 3.45 -12.77
C TYR A 70 -3.34 4.01 -13.42
N GLU A 71 -3.18 4.75 -14.49
CA GLU A 71 -4.33 5.32 -15.22
C GLU A 71 -5.20 4.23 -15.84
N VAL A 72 -4.59 3.17 -16.34
CA VAL A 72 -5.34 2.01 -16.84
C VAL A 72 -6.16 1.38 -15.72
N LEU A 73 -5.57 1.23 -14.53
CA LEU A 73 -6.29 0.71 -13.38
C LEU A 73 -7.47 1.60 -12.99
N ARG A 74 -7.24 2.90 -12.95
CA ARG A 74 -8.33 3.85 -12.65
C ARG A 74 -9.47 3.74 -13.64
N TYR A 75 -9.12 3.64 -14.91
CA TYR A 75 -10.14 3.46 -15.94
C TYR A 75 -10.94 2.18 -15.73
N ARG A 76 -10.25 1.07 -15.48
CA ARG A 76 -10.91 -0.20 -15.23
C ARG A 76 -11.81 -0.17 -14.02
N GLN A 77 -11.38 0.50 -12.96
CA GLN A 77 -12.20 0.64 -11.77
C GLN A 77 -13.43 1.48 -12.02
N ALA A 78 -13.27 2.59 -12.72
CA ALA A 78 -14.40 3.47 -13.04
C ALA A 78 -15.45 2.74 -13.86
N VAL A 79 -15.02 1.84 -14.74
CA VAL A 79 -15.95 1.07 -15.57
C VAL A 79 -16.64 -0.04 -14.78
N ARG A 80 -15.92 -0.67 -13.85
CA ARG A 80 -16.43 -1.82 -13.08
C ARG A 80 -17.27 -1.44 -11.88
N SER A 81 -16.96 -0.31 -11.23
CA SER A 81 -17.58 -0.02 -9.96
C SER A 81 -18.84 0.78 -10.12
N GLU A 82 -19.90 0.26 -9.54
CA GLU A 82 -21.15 0.95 -9.37
C GLU A 82 -21.25 1.63 -8.00
N GLY A 83 -20.12 1.84 -7.34
CA GLY A 83 -20.09 2.41 -6.00
C GLY A 83 -18.72 2.87 -5.59
N ASP A 84 -18.41 2.75 -4.31
CA ASP A 84 -17.17 3.26 -3.73
C ASP A 84 -15.96 2.49 -4.19
N ALA A 85 -15.39 2.91 -5.31
CA ALA A 85 -14.08 2.43 -5.69
C ALA A 85 -13.05 3.03 -4.73
N PHE A 86 -12.12 2.19 -4.25
CA PHE A 86 -11.03 2.70 -3.47
C PHE A 86 -10.21 3.68 -4.33
N LYS A 87 -9.78 4.75 -3.71
CA LYS A 87 -8.96 5.73 -4.41
C LYS A 87 -7.52 5.25 -4.50
N LEU A 88 -7.02 5.17 -5.71
CA LEU A 88 -5.59 4.94 -5.93
C LEU A 88 -4.83 6.22 -5.64
N ASN A 89 -3.98 6.18 -4.64
CA ASN A 89 -3.17 7.32 -4.28
C ASN A 89 -1.94 7.38 -5.17
N ASN A 90 -1.73 8.50 -5.82
CA ASN A 90 -0.57 8.70 -6.69
C ASN A 90 0.77 8.56 -5.96
N SER A 91 0.78 8.81 -4.67
CA SER A 91 2.00 8.69 -3.87
C SER A 91 2.51 7.25 -3.78
N TYR A 92 1.66 6.28 -4.05
CA TYR A 92 2.05 4.86 -3.98
C TYR A 92 2.74 4.34 -5.23
N ARG A 93 2.73 5.11 -6.32
CA ARG A 93 3.28 4.66 -7.60
C ARG A 93 4.74 4.25 -7.51
N SER A 94 5.55 5.05 -6.85
CA SER A 94 6.98 4.76 -6.71
C SER A 94 7.22 3.47 -5.92
N TYR A 95 6.44 3.27 -4.87
CA TYR A 95 6.56 2.07 -4.05
C TYR A 95 6.13 0.82 -4.82
N TYR A 96 5.05 0.91 -5.58
CA TYR A 96 4.62 -0.20 -6.42
C TYR A 96 5.66 -0.55 -7.48
N ALA A 97 6.22 0.46 -8.15
CA ALA A 97 7.24 0.22 -9.16
C ALA A 97 8.43 -0.53 -8.57
N ARG A 98 8.91 -0.09 -7.41
CA ARG A 98 10.04 -0.75 -6.75
C ARG A 98 9.70 -2.16 -6.28
N LEU A 99 8.52 -2.35 -5.72
CA LEU A 99 8.08 -3.65 -5.26
C LEU A 99 7.96 -4.64 -6.43
N ILE A 100 7.39 -4.20 -7.54
CA ILE A 100 7.25 -5.02 -8.74
C ILE A 100 8.62 -5.45 -9.26
N LEU A 101 9.56 -4.53 -9.34
CA LEU A 101 10.91 -4.84 -9.82
C LEU A 101 11.65 -5.81 -8.88
N LEU A 102 11.42 -5.70 -7.58
CA LEU A 102 12.04 -6.59 -6.61
C LEU A 102 11.47 -8.00 -6.66
N ASP A 103 10.17 -8.10 -6.80
CA ASP A 103 9.48 -9.40 -6.74
C ASP A 103 9.43 -10.13 -8.08
N ASN A 104 9.65 -9.42 -9.17
CA ASN A 104 9.50 -9.98 -10.52
C ASN A 104 10.76 -9.73 -11.34
N PRO A 105 11.76 -10.62 -11.26
CA PRO A 105 13.00 -10.46 -12.03
C PRO A 105 12.79 -10.39 -13.54
N ASP A 106 11.71 -10.99 -14.04
CA ASP A 106 11.35 -10.94 -15.45
C ASP A 106 10.99 -9.52 -15.91
N LEU A 107 10.68 -8.64 -14.99
CA LEU A 107 10.36 -7.25 -15.28
C LEU A 107 11.51 -6.30 -14.99
N ALA A 108 12.73 -6.82 -14.86
CA ALA A 108 13.90 -5.99 -14.62
C ALA A 108 14.02 -4.91 -15.69
N GLY A 109 14.28 -3.68 -15.27
CA GLY A 109 14.42 -2.55 -16.16
C GLY A 109 13.11 -2.01 -16.74
N ALA A 110 11.96 -2.55 -16.34
CA ALA A 110 10.67 -2.13 -16.89
C ALA A 110 10.28 -0.70 -16.49
N PHE A 111 10.68 -0.26 -15.30
CA PHE A 111 10.34 1.05 -14.79
C PHE A 111 11.58 1.89 -14.51
N GLU A 112 11.49 3.18 -14.80
CA GLU A 112 12.50 4.13 -14.38
C GLU A 112 12.20 4.53 -12.93
N LEU A 113 13.21 4.38 -12.06
CA LEU A 113 13.06 4.67 -10.65
C LEU A 113 13.67 6.01 -10.31
N ARG A 114 12.92 6.80 -9.52
CA ARG A 114 13.44 8.02 -8.91
C ARG A 114 13.94 7.68 -7.51
N GLU A 115 14.85 8.50 -6.99
CA GLU A 115 15.26 8.35 -5.60
C GLU A 115 14.08 8.58 -4.66
N LEU A 116 13.94 7.72 -3.68
CA LEU A 116 12.97 7.87 -2.63
C LEU A 116 13.65 8.49 -1.41
N HIS A 117 12.93 9.38 -0.74
CA HIS A 117 13.41 9.93 0.53
C HIS A 117 13.41 8.89 1.64
N GLU A 118 12.59 7.88 1.52
CA GLU A 118 12.50 6.78 2.47
C GLU A 118 13.14 5.53 1.87
N PRO A 119 13.75 4.69 2.72
CA PRO A 119 14.35 3.45 2.23
C PRO A 119 13.30 2.53 1.65
N LEU A 120 13.76 1.66 0.78
CA LEU A 120 12.94 0.58 0.25
C LEU A 120 12.43 -0.31 1.37
N LEU A 121 11.48 -1.15 1.01
CA LEU A 121 10.93 -2.14 1.92
C LEU A 121 12.04 -2.90 2.64
N PRO A 122 11.94 -3.06 3.96
CA PRO A 122 12.86 -3.92 4.70
C PRO A 122 12.90 -5.32 4.11
N SER A 123 14.03 -5.99 4.27
CA SER A 123 14.22 -7.33 3.70
C SER A 123 13.15 -8.32 4.14
N GLU A 124 12.73 -8.21 5.40
CA GLU A 124 11.70 -9.07 5.96
C GLU A 124 10.35 -8.87 5.29
N GLU A 125 10.00 -7.63 5.03
CA GLU A 125 8.74 -7.32 4.35
C GLU A 125 8.78 -7.69 2.88
N ARG A 126 9.94 -7.57 2.25
CA ARG A 126 10.11 -8.05 0.88
C ARG A 126 9.89 -9.55 0.79
N ALA A 127 10.39 -10.29 1.75
CA ALA A 127 10.19 -11.72 1.81
C ALA A 127 8.72 -12.10 1.97
N ARG A 128 7.95 -11.32 2.72
CA ARG A 128 6.52 -11.53 2.88
C ARG A 128 5.73 -11.21 1.62
N CYS A 129 6.20 -10.26 0.85
CA CYS A 129 5.52 -9.86 -0.38
C CYS A 129 5.91 -10.71 -1.58
N ALA A 130 7.02 -11.43 -1.49
CA ALA A 130 7.52 -12.28 -2.55
C ALA A 130 6.84 -13.64 -2.51
N VAL A 131 5.61 -13.68 -2.91
CA VAL A 131 4.84 -14.94 -2.97
C VAL A 131 4.42 -15.22 -4.40
#